data_b71f2b3c1d21830a4d104f963d3aa645
#
_entry.id   b71f2b3c1d21830a4d104f963d3aa645
#
_cell.length_a   1.000
_cell.length_b   1.000
_cell.length_c   1.000
_cell.angle_alpha   90.00
_cell.angle_beta   90.00
_cell.angle_gamma   90.00
#
_symmetry.space_group_name_H-M   'P 1'
#
loop_
_entity.id
_entity.type
_entity.pdbx_description
1 polymer ?
#
loop_
_entity_poly.entity_id
_entity_poly.type
_entity_poly.pdbx_seq_one_letter_code
_entity_poly.pdbx_strand_id
1 'polypeptide(L)' 'SGSIIRNGCFNDFVGEVQTMLVTLDYDIGKFGSKKDGVDNKYGKFTMNGIRKFQNENGLKSNGITNGITYKKLKEISDTK' A
#
# COMPACT_ATOMS: atom_id res chain seq x y z
N SER A 1 -4.67 -1.98 15.09
CA SER A 1 -5.30 -0.69 15.01
C SER A 1 -6.40 -0.71 13.95
N GLY A 2 -7.36 0.16 14.10
CA GLY A 2 -8.49 0.23 13.19
C GLY A 2 -8.37 1.29 12.11
N SER A 3 -7.17 1.79 11.88
CA SER A 3 -6.98 2.85 10.90
C SER A 3 -7.29 2.38 9.48
N ILE A 4 -7.93 3.25 8.71
CA ILE A 4 -8.24 3.00 7.32
C ILE A 4 -7.48 4.01 6.47
N ILE A 5 -6.75 3.53 5.47
CA ILE A 5 -6.03 4.37 4.53
C ILE A 5 -6.67 4.23 3.17
N ARG A 6 -7.03 5.37 2.57
CA ARG A 6 -7.68 5.40 1.27
C ARG A 6 -7.18 6.59 0.47
N ASN A 7 -7.62 6.65 -0.78
CA ASN A 7 -7.22 7.72 -1.69
C ASN A 7 -7.42 9.09 -1.04
N GLY A 8 -6.40 9.92 -1.11
CA GLY A 8 -6.42 11.26 -0.54
C GLY A 8 -5.73 11.38 0.82
N CYS A 9 -5.40 10.26 1.47
CA CYS A 9 -4.66 10.29 2.73
C CYS A 9 -3.21 10.72 2.48
N PHE A 10 -2.65 11.38 3.46
CA PHE A 10 -1.28 11.87 3.37
C PHE A 10 -0.65 11.85 4.76
N ASN A 11 0.19 10.84 5.04
CA ASN A 11 0.89 10.72 6.31
C ASN A 11 1.96 9.63 6.25
N ASP A 12 2.73 9.49 7.34
CA ASP A 12 3.83 8.52 7.41
C ASP A 12 3.35 7.07 7.32
N PHE A 13 2.15 6.81 7.77
CA PHE A 13 1.57 5.47 7.69
C PHE A 13 1.38 5.05 6.23
N VAL A 14 1.00 6.01 5.39
CA VAL A 14 0.89 5.77 3.95
C VAL A 14 2.26 5.38 3.38
N GLY A 15 3.30 6.07 3.79
CA GLY A 15 4.67 5.75 3.37
C GLY A 15 5.07 4.33 3.75
N GLU A 16 4.67 3.88 4.94
CA GLU A 16 4.93 2.52 5.39
C GLU A 16 4.25 1.50 4.47
N VAL A 17 3.00 1.74 4.14
CA VAL A 17 2.24 0.87 3.23
C VAL A 17 2.90 0.85 1.85
N GLN A 18 3.28 2.01 1.35
CA GLN A 18 3.94 2.12 0.04
C GLN A 18 5.27 1.35 0.03
N THR A 19 6.03 1.45 1.11
CA THR A 19 7.31 0.73 1.22
C THR A 19 7.09 -0.79 1.17
N MET A 20 6.04 -1.27 1.83
CA MET A 20 5.71 -2.70 1.78
C MET A 20 5.30 -3.13 0.38
N LEU A 21 4.56 -2.31 -0.34
CA LEU A 21 4.19 -2.61 -1.73
C LEU A 21 5.42 -2.69 -2.62
N VAL A 22 6.35 -1.76 -2.47
CA VAL A 22 7.60 -1.77 -3.24
C VAL A 22 8.41 -3.02 -2.91
N THR A 23 8.46 -3.39 -1.64
CA THR A 23 9.16 -4.59 -1.19
C THR A 23 8.61 -5.84 -1.87
N LEU A 24 7.30 -5.85 -2.14
CA LEU A 24 6.63 -6.97 -2.80
C LEU A 24 6.59 -6.83 -4.32
N ASP A 25 7.34 -5.87 -4.87
CA ASP A 25 7.48 -5.63 -6.31
C ASP A 25 6.22 -5.11 -6.99
N TYR A 26 5.34 -4.45 -6.26
CA TYR A 26 4.19 -3.77 -6.86
C TYR A 26 4.62 -2.41 -7.39
N ASP A 27 4.12 -2.08 -8.57
CA ASP A 27 4.40 -0.80 -9.21
C ASP A 27 3.43 0.26 -8.68
N ILE A 28 3.93 1.19 -7.88
CA ILE A 28 3.14 2.29 -7.34
C ILE A 28 3.64 3.63 -7.88
N GLY A 29 4.30 3.60 -9.03
CA GLY A 29 4.84 4.79 -9.66
C GLY A 29 6.25 5.10 -9.18
N LYS A 30 6.78 6.24 -9.62
CA LYS A 30 8.15 6.65 -9.29
C LYS A 30 8.17 8.05 -8.68
N PHE A 31 7.25 8.27 -7.75
CA PHE A 31 7.15 9.55 -7.04
C PHE A 31 7.93 9.48 -5.74
N GLY A 32 8.06 10.63 -5.09
CA GLY A 32 8.77 10.72 -3.83
C GLY A 32 10.25 11.04 -4.00
N SER A 33 10.94 11.28 -2.90
CA SER A 33 12.34 11.70 -2.93
C SER A 33 13.30 10.64 -3.47
N LYS A 34 12.95 9.37 -3.32
CA LYS A 34 13.75 8.26 -3.83
C LYS A 34 13.24 7.73 -5.17
N LYS A 35 12.21 8.35 -5.71
CA LYS A 35 11.59 7.98 -6.99
C LYS A 35 11.17 6.51 -7.04
N ASP A 36 10.74 5.98 -5.90
CA ASP A 36 10.30 4.58 -5.77
C ASP A 36 8.80 4.45 -5.50
N GLY A 37 8.09 5.58 -5.54
CA GLY A 37 6.65 5.61 -5.28
C GLY A 37 6.29 5.88 -3.83
N VAL A 38 7.28 5.97 -2.94
CA VAL A 38 7.04 6.24 -1.52
C VAL A 38 7.06 7.75 -1.30
N ASP A 39 5.87 8.36 -1.35
CA ASP A 39 5.72 9.80 -1.20
C ASP A 39 4.77 10.19 -0.07
N ASN A 40 4.35 9.23 0.74
CA ASN A 40 3.41 9.41 1.86
C ASN A 40 2.04 9.94 1.43
N LYS A 41 1.73 9.84 0.14
CA LYS A 41 0.47 10.33 -0.41
C LYS A 41 -0.29 9.16 -1.03
N TYR A 42 -1.49 8.88 -0.51
CA TYR A 42 -2.31 7.78 -0.98
C TYR A 42 -3.08 8.20 -2.23
N GLY A 43 -2.42 8.10 -3.36
CA GLY A 43 -2.98 8.51 -4.64
C GLY A 43 -3.36 7.32 -5.50
N LYS A 44 -3.60 7.62 -6.78
CA LYS A 44 -4.07 6.63 -7.75
C LYS A 44 -3.16 5.41 -7.87
N PHE A 45 -1.86 5.63 -7.94
CA PHE A 45 -0.93 4.52 -8.13
C PHE A 45 -0.85 3.62 -6.90
N THR A 46 -0.86 4.23 -5.71
CA THR A 46 -0.88 3.47 -4.47
C THR A 46 -2.16 2.66 -4.35
N MET A 47 -3.29 3.27 -4.66
CA MET A 47 -4.58 2.61 -4.62
C MET A 47 -4.63 1.42 -5.58
N ASN A 48 -4.09 1.58 -6.78
CA ASN A 48 -4.04 0.50 -7.76
C ASN A 48 -3.16 -0.64 -7.28
N GLY A 49 -2.03 -0.33 -6.64
CA GLY A 49 -1.16 -1.34 -6.05
C GLY A 49 -1.86 -2.12 -4.95
N ILE A 50 -2.61 -1.42 -4.10
CA ILE A 50 -3.39 -2.07 -3.04
C ILE A 50 -4.48 -2.97 -3.63
N ARG A 51 -5.18 -2.51 -4.65
CA ARG A 51 -6.21 -3.33 -5.30
C ARG A 51 -5.64 -4.62 -5.86
N LYS A 52 -4.50 -4.52 -6.52
CA LYS A 52 -3.85 -5.67 -7.09
C LYS A 52 -3.42 -6.66 -5.99
N PHE A 53 -2.83 -6.13 -4.93
CA PHE A 53 -2.43 -6.93 -3.77
C PHE A 53 -3.64 -7.65 -3.16
N GLN A 54 -4.73 -6.92 -2.96
CA GLN A 54 -5.95 -7.48 -2.38
C GLN A 54 -6.50 -8.61 -3.27
N ASN A 55 -6.55 -8.37 -4.56
CA ASN A 55 -7.05 -9.37 -5.50
C ASN A 55 -6.20 -10.64 -5.48
N GLU A 56 -4.88 -10.49 -5.45
CA GLU A 56 -3.96 -11.63 -5.46
C GLU A 56 -3.98 -12.42 -4.16
N ASN A 57 -4.43 -11.80 -3.08
CA ASN A 57 -4.45 -12.44 -1.76
C ASN A 57 -5.86 -12.78 -1.28
N GLY A 58 -6.84 -12.75 -2.18
CA GLY A 58 -8.20 -13.15 -1.85
C GLY A 58 -8.94 -12.16 -0.94
N LEU A 59 -8.48 -10.92 -0.89
CA LEU A 59 -9.13 -9.88 -0.12
C LEU A 59 -10.07 -9.06 -1.00
N LYS A 60 -10.97 -8.30 -0.36
CA LYS A 60 -11.87 -7.43 -1.10
C LYS A 60 -11.06 -6.32 -1.80
N SER A 61 -11.11 -6.30 -3.13
CA SER A 61 -10.31 -5.39 -3.94
C SER A 61 -10.98 -4.02 -4.07
N ASN A 62 -10.92 -3.24 -3.01
CA ASN A 62 -11.55 -1.91 -2.96
C ASN A 62 -10.54 -0.76 -2.92
N GLY A 63 -9.24 -1.06 -2.90
CA GLY A 63 -8.21 -0.02 -2.86
C GLY A 63 -8.07 0.68 -1.52
N ILE A 64 -8.70 0.17 -0.49
CA ILE A 64 -8.65 0.74 0.87
C ILE A 64 -7.80 -0.15 1.75
N THR A 65 -6.78 0.42 2.39
CA THR A 65 -5.95 -0.33 3.32
C THR A 65 -6.58 -0.30 4.71
N ASN A 66 -7.41 -1.28 4.99
CA ASN A 66 -8.00 -1.45 6.31
C ASN A 66 -7.07 -2.34 7.16
N GLY A 67 -7.49 -2.66 8.39
CA GLY A 67 -6.68 -3.47 9.29
C GLY A 67 -6.31 -4.84 8.72
N ILE A 68 -7.24 -5.47 8.02
CA ILE A 68 -7.01 -6.79 7.41
C ILE A 68 -5.96 -6.69 6.31
N THR A 69 -6.10 -5.71 5.43
CA THR A 69 -5.16 -5.50 4.33
C THR A 69 -3.77 -5.14 4.85
N TYR A 70 -3.70 -4.25 5.83
CA TYR A 70 -2.43 -3.84 6.42
C TYR A 70 -1.73 -5.03 7.07
N LYS A 71 -2.44 -5.81 7.85
CA LYS A 71 -1.88 -6.97 8.53
C LYS A 71 -1.33 -7.98 7.54
N LYS A 72 -2.08 -8.26 6.48
CA LYS A 72 -1.66 -9.19 5.44
C LYS A 72 -0.42 -8.68 4.71
N LEU A 73 -0.42 -7.39 4.38
CA LEU A 73 0.69 -6.75 3.69
C LEU A 73 1.97 -6.83 4.52
N LYS A 74 1.88 -6.49 5.80
CA LYS A 74 3.01 -6.54 6.71
C LYS A 74 3.55 -7.97 6.87
N GLU A 75 2.65 -8.92 7.03
CA GLU A 75 2.99 -10.34 7.20
C GLU A 75 3.77 -10.86 6.01
N ILE A 76 3.28 -10.58 4.80
CA ILE A 76 3.93 -11.06 3.58
C ILE A 76 5.24 -10.33 3.33
N SER A 77 5.28 -9.01 3.55
CA SER A 77 6.50 -8.25 3.32
C SER A 77 7.61 -8.64 4.31
N ASP A 78 7.24 -9.04 5.52
CA ASP A 78 8.22 -9.48 6.53
C ASP A 78 8.84 -10.84 6.18
N THR A 79 8.19 -11.62 5.35
CA THR A 79 8.70 -12.95 4.95
C THR A 79 9.49 -12.91 3.64
N LYS A 80 9.53 -11.77 3.02
CA LYS A 80 10.20 -11.64 1.72
C LYS A 80 11.71 -11.47 1.83
#